data_9118c5ec31de7b7a7e19e9c6e416c6ca
#
_entry.id   9118c5ec31de7b7a7e19e9c6e416c6ca
#
_cell.length_a   1.000
_cell.length_b   1.000
_cell.length_c   1.000
_cell.angle_alpha   90.00
_cell.angle_beta   90.00
_cell.angle_gamma   90.00
#
_symmetry.space_group_name_H-M   'P 1'
#
loop_
_entity.id
_entity.type
_entity.pdbx_description
1 polymer ?
#
loop_
_entity_poly.entity_id
_entity_poly.type
_entity_poly.pdbx_seq_one_letter_code
_entity_poly.pdbx_strand_id
1 'polypeptide(L)'
;ATVLAREYECKLHYSPSTGYLVYNGSYWEESKPKAQGVIHALTERQLEESETEIEKRTKEMVSNGAFGVLASVGPKKAVTMFNTAQRHSFDLYQHAQEYKKFAVKRRDSKYLSSALTEAKPMLEIEQRLLDVNEFLLNTPTATFDLRTGKSQDHNSEDYITKQTECAPSDANQQIWLDA
;
A
#
# COMPACT_ATOMS: atom_id res chain seq x y z
N ALA A 1 -8.11 -4.72 -7.18
CA ALA A 1 -8.99 -4.58 -6.02
C ALA A 1 -8.54 -5.46 -4.86
N THR A 2 -8.60 -6.79 -4.97
CA THR A 2 -8.31 -7.73 -3.86
C THR A 2 -6.93 -7.53 -3.21
N VAL A 3 -5.87 -7.35 -4.01
CA VAL A 3 -4.52 -7.08 -3.49
C VAL A 3 -4.47 -5.75 -2.76
N LEU A 4 -5.11 -4.70 -3.32
CA LEU A 4 -5.20 -3.38 -2.68
C LEU A 4 -5.87 -3.49 -1.31
N ALA A 5 -7.03 -4.12 -1.23
CA ALA A 5 -7.77 -4.27 0.02
C ALA A 5 -6.96 -5.03 1.08
N ARG A 6 -6.36 -6.16 0.71
CA ARG A 6 -5.58 -7.00 1.63
C ARG A 6 -4.33 -6.30 2.17
N GLU A 7 -3.58 -5.61 1.30
CA GLU A 7 -2.25 -5.07 1.67
C GLU A 7 -2.31 -3.67 2.27
N TYR A 8 -3.44 -3.00 2.13
CA TYR A 8 -3.64 -1.65 2.66
C TYR A 8 -4.85 -1.55 3.62
N GLU A 9 -5.29 -2.66 4.21
CA GLU A 9 -6.37 -2.70 5.18
C GLU A 9 -6.15 -1.73 6.35
N CYS A 10 -4.94 -1.66 6.90
CA CYS A 10 -4.59 -0.72 7.98
C CYS A 10 -4.38 0.73 7.51
N LYS A 11 -4.55 1.02 6.21
CA LYS A 11 -4.24 2.34 5.64
C LYS A 11 -5.35 2.94 4.78
N LEU A 12 -6.28 2.12 4.30
CA LEU A 12 -7.34 2.54 3.39
C LEU A 12 -8.65 1.87 3.74
N HIS A 13 -9.67 2.67 4.01
CA HIS A 13 -11.05 2.24 4.16
C HIS A 13 -11.99 3.01 3.24
N TYR A 14 -13.20 2.53 3.13
CA TYR A 14 -14.28 3.21 2.43
C TYR A 14 -15.55 3.21 3.29
N SER A 15 -16.14 4.38 3.47
CA SER A 15 -17.45 4.50 4.09
C SER A 15 -18.45 5.07 3.08
N PRO A 16 -19.65 4.48 2.92
CA PRO A 16 -20.67 5.01 2.03
C PRO A 16 -21.09 6.46 2.36
N SER A 17 -20.97 6.87 3.62
CA SER A 17 -21.38 8.20 4.11
C SER A 17 -20.33 9.27 3.90
N THR A 18 -19.02 8.93 4.02
CA THR A 18 -17.92 9.91 4.00
C THR A 18 -16.97 9.74 2.82
N GLY A 19 -16.97 8.56 2.18
CA GLY A 19 -16.07 8.29 1.07
C GLY A 19 -14.82 7.49 1.48
N TYR A 20 -13.68 7.75 0.82
CA TYR A 20 -12.44 7.06 1.15
C TYR A 20 -11.78 7.68 2.37
N LEU A 21 -11.44 6.83 3.33
CA LEU A 21 -10.70 7.16 4.54
C LEU A 21 -9.27 6.64 4.38
N VAL A 22 -8.29 7.49 4.64
CA VAL A 22 -6.86 7.14 4.59
C VAL A 22 -6.23 7.44 5.93
N TYR A 23 -5.56 6.45 6.50
CA TYR A 23 -4.79 6.65 7.73
C TYR A 23 -3.49 7.39 7.41
N ASN A 24 -3.32 8.57 8.02
CA ASN A 24 -2.18 9.45 7.77
C ASN A 24 -1.00 9.21 8.73
N GLY A 25 -1.11 8.21 9.61
CA GLY A 25 -0.14 7.91 10.67
C GLY A 25 -0.60 8.36 12.04
N SER A 26 -1.66 9.17 12.12
CA SER A 26 -2.21 9.68 13.38
C SER A 26 -3.73 9.50 13.50
N TYR A 27 -4.45 9.70 12.41
CA TYR A 27 -5.91 9.52 12.36
C TYR A 27 -6.37 9.18 10.94
N TRP A 28 -7.63 8.78 10.82
CA TRP A 28 -8.30 8.52 9.55
C TRP A 28 -8.88 9.81 8.99
N GLU A 29 -8.39 10.23 7.82
CA GLU A 29 -8.91 11.41 7.14
C GLU A 29 -9.67 11.04 5.86
N GLU A 30 -10.76 11.75 5.59
CA GLU A 30 -11.48 11.63 4.33
C GLU A 30 -10.67 12.29 3.21
N SER A 31 -10.18 11.49 2.26
CA SER A 31 -9.41 12.00 1.13
C SER A 31 -9.38 11.04 -0.06
N LYS A 32 -10.16 11.35 -1.08
CA LYS A 32 -10.07 10.63 -2.35
C LYS A 32 -8.70 10.79 -3.04
N PRO A 33 -8.06 11.99 -3.05
CA PRO A 33 -6.71 12.12 -3.62
C PRO A 33 -5.66 11.26 -2.90
N LYS A 34 -5.70 11.16 -1.58
CA LYS A 34 -4.78 10.30 -0.82
C LYS A 34 -5.06 8.82 -1.06
N ALA A 35 -6.32 8.41 -1.20
CA ALA A 35 -6.67 7.05 -1.62
C ALA A 35 -6.12 6.71 -3.02
N GLN A 36 -6.14 7.67 -3.96
CA GLN A 36 -5.45 7.53 -5.24
C GLN A 36 -3.94 7.40 -5.07
N GLY A 37 -3.34 8.13 -4.14
CA GLY A 37 -1.92 7.99 -3.79
C GLY A 37 -1.57 6.58 -3.30
N VAL A 38 -2.43 5.95 -2.50
CA VAL A 38 -2.22 4.58 -2.01
C VAL A 38 -2.16 3.58 -3.18
N ILE A 39 -3.06 3.69 -4.16
CA ILE A 39 -3.04 2.78 -5.31
C ILE A 39 -1.86 3.07 -6.27
N HIS A 40 -1.43 4.32 -6.39
CA HIS A 40 -0.19 4.66 -7.10
C HIS A 40 1.02 3.99 -6.43
N ALA A 41 1.13 4.07 -5.11
CA ALA A 41 2.21 3.41 -4.35
C ALA A 41 2.20 1.88 -4.55
N LEU A 42 1.01 1.26 -4.57
CA LEU A 42 0.90 -0.18 -4.88
C LEU A 42 1.46 -0.51 -6.26
N THR A 43 1.07 0.26 -7.30
CA THR A 43 1.52 -0.02 -8.67
C THR A 43 3.00 0.29 -8.88
N GLU A 44 3.56 1.27 -8.16
CA GLU A 44 5.00 1.54 -8.15
C GLU A 44 5.77 0.36 -7.57
N ARG A 45 5.37 -0.12 -6.38
CA ARG A 45 5.97 -1.30 -5.77
C ARG A 45 5.91 -2.53 -6.68
N GLN A 46 4.77 -2.78 -7.35
CA GLN A 46 4.65 -3.88 -8.31
C GLN A 46 5.61 -3.75 -9.49
N LEU A 47 5.87 -2.53 -9.94
CA LEU A 47 6.86 -2.27 -10.99
C LEU A 47 8.28 -2.58 -10.50
N GLU A 48 8.67 -2.09 -9.34
CA GLU A 48 9.98 -2.36 -8.71
C GLU A 48 10.19 -3.86 -8.46
N GLU A 49 9.18 -4.56 -7.94
CA GLU A 49 9.19 -6.02 -7.76
C GLU A 49 9.43 -6.75 -9.08
N SER A 50 8.75 -6.31 -10.16
CA SER A 50 8.90 -6.90 -11.48
C SER A 50 10.31 -6.69 -12.08
N GLU A 51 10.90 -5.53 -11.84
CA GLU A 51 12.27 -5.21 -12.29
C GLU A 51 13.31 -6.05 -11.55
N THR A 52 13.17 -6.15 -10.24
CA THR A 52 14.01 -7.01 -9.39
C THR A 52 13.94 -8.47 -9.83
N GLU A 53 12.73 -8.97 -10.12
CA GLU A 53 12.54 -10.35 -10.59
C GLU A 53 13.17 -10.57 -11.98
N ILE A 54 13.04 -9.62 -12.90
CA ILE A 54 13.69 -9.69 -14.22
C ILE A 54 15.21 -9.75 -14.08
N GLU A 55 15.81 -8.93 -13.22
CA GLU A 55 17.26 -8.97 -12.98
C GLU A 55 17.70 -10.33 -12.45
N LYS A 56 16.97 -10.88 -11.48
CA LYS A 56 17.23 -12.19 -10.88
C LYS A 56 17.18 -13.27 -11.97
N ARG A 57 16.13 -13.32 -12.79
CA ARG A 57 15.96 -14.32 -13.87
C ARG A 57 17.00 -14.15 -14.97
N THR A 58 17.40 -12.92 -15.26
CA THR A 58 18.50 -12.65 -16.21
C THR A 58 19.82 -13.24 -15.71
N LYS A 59 20.14 -13.06 -14.41
CA LYS A 59 21.34 -13.67 -13.79
C LYS A 59 21.29 -15.19 -13.84
N GLU A 60 20.15 -15.82 -13.58
CA GLU A 60 19.94 -17.27 -13.72
C GLU A 60 20.16 -17.76 -15.15
N MET A 61 19.63 -17.04 -16.16
CA MET A 61 19.84 -17.36 -17.56
C MET A 61 21.29 -17.20 -18.00
N VAL A 62 22.01 -16.22 -17.46
CA VAL A 62 23.44 -16.05 -17.73
C VAL A 62 24.23 -17.21 -17.12
N SER A 63 23.96 -17.59 -15.88
CA SER A 63 24.69 -18.63 -15.17
C SER A 63 24.56 -20.02 -15.79
N ASN A 64 23.40 -20.35 -16.39
CA ASN A 64 23.15 -21.64 -17.04
C ASN A 64 23.40 -21.63 -18.57
N GLY A 65 23.85 -20.49 -19.09
CA GLY A 65 24.16 -20.32 -20.52
C GLY A 65 22.97 -20.09 -21.47
N ALA A 66 21.74 -20.04 -20.95
CA ALA A 66 20.52 -19.76 -21.72
C ALA A 66 20.57 -18.39 -22.41
N PHE A 67 21.13 -17.39 -21.75
CA PHE A 67 21.26 -16.05 -22.30
C PHE A 67 22.18 -15.99 -23.50
N GLY A 68 23.30 -16.74 -23.49
CA GLY A 68 24.22 -16.86 -24.64
C GLY A 68 23.55 -17.52 -25.86
N VAL A 69 22.80 -18.59 -25.65
CA VAL A 69 22.02 -19.23 -26.71
C VAL A 69 20.97 -18.29 -27.29
N LEU A 70 20.22 -17.59 -26.39
CA LEU A 70 19.21 -16.62 -26.80
C LEU A 70 19.79 -15.48 -27.66
N ALA A 71 20.95 -14.95 -27.26
CA ALA A 71 21.64 -13.88 -27.98
C ALA A 71 22.18 -14.33 -29.33
N SER A 72 22.61 -15.58 -29.46
CA SER A 72 23.23 -16.09 -30.70
C SER A 72 22.22 -16.44 -31.80
N VAL A 73 21.06 -17.01 -31.46
CA VAL A 73 20.10 -17.54 -32.44
C VAL A 73 18.71 -16.92 -32.41
N GLY A 74 18.47 -16.02 -31.47
CA GLY A 74 17.17 -15.38 -31.24
C GLY A 74 16.14 -16.29 -30.54
N PRO A 75 15.05 -15.71 -30.02
CA PRO A 75 14.14 -16.43 -29.10
C PRO A 75 13.44 -17.64 -29.71
N LYS A 76 13.03 -17.57 -30.99
CA LYS A 76 12.33 -18.68 -31.66
C LYS A 76 13.17 -19.93 -31.78
N LYS A 77 14.46 -19.78 -32.15
CA LYS A 77 15.39 -20.91 -32.30
C LYS A 77 15.97 -21.34 -30.95
N ALA A 78 16.27 -20.41 -30.05
CA ALA A 78 16.81 -20.70 -28.74
C ALA A 78 15.93 -21.68 -27.96
N VAL A 79 14.64 -21.50 -28.01
CA VAL A 79 13.63 -22.36 -27.31
C VAL A 79 13.76 -23.85 -27.77
N THR A 80 14.10 -24.13 -29.00
CA THR A 80 14.29 -25.50 -29.51
C THR A 80 15.65 -26.09 -29.13
N MET A 81 16.62 -25.25 -28.73
CA MET A 81 17.99 -25.65 -28.40
C MET A 81 18.23 -25.76 -26.89
N PHE A 82 17.34 -25.19 -26.09
CA PHE A 82 17.47 -25.20 -24.61
C PHE A 82 17.37 -26.61 -24.04
N ASN A 83 18.26 -26.92 -23.11
CA ASN A 83 18.05 -28.03 -22.19
C ASN A 83 16.94 -27.68 -21.14
N THR A 84 16.57 -28.67 -20.34
CA THR A 84 15.48 -28.51 -19.36
C THR A 84 15.69 -27.33 -18.39
N ALA A 85 16.92 -27.15 -17.88
CA ALA A 85 17.23 -26.06 -16.93
C ALA A 85 17.20 -24.71 -17.63
N GLN A 86 17.75 -24.60 -18.85
CA GLN A 86 17.70 -23.38 -19.65
C GLN A 86 16.28 -23.01 -20.04
N ARG A 87 15.47 -23.98 -20.40
CA ARG A 87 14.05 -23.77 -20.71
C ARG A 87 13.29 -23.23 -19.53
N HIS A 88 13.47 -23.86 -18.38
CA HIS A 88 12.81 -23.42 -17.15
C HIS A 88 13.18 -21.96 -16.78
N SER A 89 14.47 -21.59 -16.80
CA SER A 89 14.90 -20.23 -16.52
C SER A 89 14.38 -19.20 -17.54
N PHE A 90 14.28 -19.58 -18.81
CA PHE A 90 13.71 -18.73 -19.84
C PHE A 90 12.20 -18.52 -19.65
N ASP A 91 11.44 -19.56 -19.32
CA ASP A 91 10.01 -19.44 -19.06
C ASP A 91 9.74 -18.53 -17.83
N LEU A 92 10.53 -18.65 -16.76
CA LEU A 92 10.46 -17.73 -15.61
C LEU A 92 10.79 -16.29 -15.98
N TYR A 93 11.81 -16.08 -16.82
CA TYR A 93 12.15 -14.75 -17.35
C TYR A 93 11.00 -14.15 -18.16
N GLN A 94 10.35 -14.94 -19.01
CA GLN A 94 9.20 -14.47 -19.79
C GLN A 94 8.03 -14.09 -18.88
N HIS A 95 7.72 -14.89 -17.85
CA HIS A 95 6.68 -14.55 -16.87
C HIS A 95 6.98 -13.23 -16.14
N ALA A 96 8.25 -13.00 -15.77
CA ALA A 96 8.65 -11.73 -15.16
C ALA A 96 8.46 -10.54 -16.13
N GLN A 97 8.78 -10.71 -17.41
CA GLN A 97 8.54 -9.70 -18.44
C GLN A 97 7.05 -9.42 -18.67
N GLU A 98 6.21 -10.45 -18.64
CA GLU A 98 4.75 -10.30 -18.75
C GLU A 98 4.18 -9.59 -17.52
N TYR A 99 4.67 -9.92 -16.32
CA TYR A 99 4.29 -9.22 -15.10
C TYR A 99 4.68 -7.73 -15.14
N LYS A 100 5.87 -7.38 -15.64
CA LYS A 100 6.27 -5.98 -15.86
C LYS A 100 5.31 -5.26 -16.80
N LYS A 101 4.95 -5.87 -17.94
CA LYS A 101 3.98 -5.29 -18.88
C LYS A 101 2.62 -5.08 -18.23
N PHE A 102 2.19 -6.03 -17.41
CA PHE A 102 0.96 -5.91 -16.62
C PHE A 102 1.04 -4.74 -15.64
N ALA A 103 2.13 -4.63 -14.83
CA ALA A 103 2.33 -3.57 -13.86
C ALA A 103 2.34 -2.18 -14.53
N VAL A 104 3.06 -2.02 -15.63
CA VAL A 104 3.08 -0.78 -16.43
C VAL A 104 1.67 -0.39 -16.89
N LYS A 105 0.92 -1.35 -17.46
CA LYS A 105 -0.44 -1.09 -17.94
C LYS A 105 -1.39 -0.68 -16.82
N ARG A 106 -1.21 -1.20 -15.60
CA ARG A 106 -2.07 -0.89 -14.44
C ARG A 106 -1.86 0.52 -13.88
N ARG A 107 -0.84 1.23 -14.32
CA ARG A 107 -0.57 2.63 -13.95
C ARG A 107 -1.44 3.65 -14.69
N ASP A 108 -2.16 3.25 -15.72
CA ASP A 108 -3.11 4.13 -16.39
C ASP A 108 -4.26 4.52 -15.45
N SER A 109 -4.65 5.79 -15.46
CA SER A 109 -5.68 6.36 -14.58
C SER A 109 -7.01 5.59 -14.60
N LYS A 110 -7.39 5.05 -15.75
CA LYS A 110 -8.57 4.21 -15.93
C LYS A 110 -8.52 2.96 -15.03
N TYR A 111 -7.38 2.26 -15.01
CA TYR A 111 -7.25 1.03 -14.21
C TYR A 111 -7.11 1.34 -12.73
N LEU A 112 -6.46 2.45 -12.37
CA LEU A 112 -6.35 2.90 -10.98
C LEU A 112 -7.73 3.25 -10.42
N SER A 113 -8.52 4.04 -11.16
CA SER A 113 -9.88 4.41 -10.75
C SER A 113 -10.81 3.21 -10.65
N SER A 114 -10.72 2.28 -11.62
CA SER A 114 -11.49 1.04 -11.60
C SER A 114 -11.12 0.16 -10.39
N ALA A 115 -9.82 0.01 -10.10
CA ALA A 115 -9.38 -0.80 -8.98
C ALA A 115 -9.82 -0.24 -7.62
N LEU A 116 -9.81 1.10 -7.44
CA LEU A 116 -10.37 1.76 -6.26
C LEU A 116 -11.87 1.51 -6.14
N THR A 117 -12.62 1.64 -7.24
CA THR A 117 -14.07 1.43 -7.24
C THR A 117 -14.42 0.00 -6.88
N GLU A 118 -13.75 -0.98 -7.50
CA GLU A 118 -13.95 -2.40 -7.23
C GLU A 118 -13.46 -2.84 -5.84
N ALA A 119 -12.59 -2.06 -5.20
CA ALA A 119 -12.13 -2.34 -3.84
C ALA A 119 -13.12 -1.86 -2.75
N LYS A 120 -14.06 -0.98 -3.06
CA LYS A 120 -15.00 -0.42 -2.07
C LYS A 120 -15.67 -1.47 -1.19
N PRO A 121 -16.30 -2.53 -1.73
CA PRO A 121 -16.96 -3.52 -0.89
C PRO A 121 -16.01 -4.28 0.05
N MET A 122 -14.73 -4.36 -0.30
CA MET A 122 -13.71 -5.03 0.51
C MET A 122 -13.07 -4.12 1.55
N LEU A 123 -13.17 -2.81 1.35
CA LEU A 123 -12.61 -1.76 2.23
C LEU A 123 -13.70 -1.11 3.08
N GLU A 124 -14.96 -1.56 2.95
CA GLU A 124 -16.08 -0.93 3.61
C GLU A 124 -15.96 -1.03 5.12
N ILE A 125 -16.11 0.13 5.78
CA ILE A 125 -16.22 0.24 7.22
C ILE A 125 -17.55 0.91 7.59
N GLU A 126 -18.21 0.37 8.59
CA GLU A 126 -19.43 0.98 9.10
C GLU A 126 -19.12 2.27 9.85
N GLN A 127 -19.86 3.33 9.56
CA GLN A 127 -19.68 4.64 10.21
C GLN A 127 -19.72 4.57 11.74
N ARG A 128 -20.51 3.66 12.30
CA ARG A 128 -20.64 3.47 13.76
C ARG A 128 -19.35 2.96 14.43
N LEU A 129 -18.35 2.50 13.65
CA LEU A 129 -17.06 2.06 14.16
C LEU A 129 -16.04 3.21 14.25
N LEU A 130 -16.35 4.36 13.65
CA LEU A 130 -15.50 5.53 13.68
C LEU A 130 -15.76 6.32 14.97
N ASP A 131 -14.69 6.77 15.62
CA ASP A 131 -14.72 7.59 16.85
C ASP A 131 -15.54 6.98 18.00
N VAL A 132 -15.58 5.65 18.12
CA VAL A 132 -16.43 4.95 19.11
C VAL A 132 -15.96 5.19 20.54
N ASN A 133 -14.66 5.28 20.76
CA ASN A 133 -14.11 5.45 22.09
C ASN A 133 -14.02 6.94 22.45
N GLU A 134 -15.05 7.44 23.11
CA GLU A 134 -15.14 8.84 23.57
C GLU A 134 -14.06 9.27 24.58
N PHE A 135 -13.35 8.30 25.17
CA PHE A 135 -12.27 8.58 26.13
C PHE A 135 -10.90 8.71 25.47
N LEU A 136 -10.78 8.49 24.16
CA LEU A 136 -9.51 8.68 23.45
C LEU A 136 -9.44 10.10 22.86
N LEU A 137 -8.50 10.88 23.38
CA LEU A 137 -8.16 12.19 22.84
C LEU A 137 -6.93 12.07 21.94
N ASN A 138 -7.13 12.24 20.65
CA ASN A 138 -6.04 12.22 19.70
C ASN A 138 -5.39 13.59 19.57
N THR A 139 -4.07 13.66 19.72
CA THR A 139 -3.26 14.89 19.60
C THR A 139 -2.15 14.69 18.56
N PRO A 140 -1.44 15.74 18.11
CA PRO A 140 -0.38 15.59 17.14
C PRO A 140 0.77 14.67 17.56
N THR A 141 0.97 14.45 18.85
CA THR A 141 2.10 13.66 19.40
C THR A 141 1.73 12.28 19.90
N ALA A 142 0.50 12.08 20.35
CA ALA A 142 0.04 10.82 20.92
C ALA A 142 -1.48 10.80 21.07
N THR A 143 -2.03 9.61 21.30
CA THR A 143 -3.42 9.43 21.74
C THR A 143 -3.45 9.27 23.26
N PHE A 144 -4.30 10.02 23.96
CA PHE A 144 -4.44 9.99 25.42
C PHE A 144 -5.75 9.32 25.84
N ASP A 145 -5.67 8.38 26.77
CA ASP A 145 -6.87 7.87 27.47
C ASP A 145 -7.24 8.83 28.61
N LEU A 146 -8.34 9.54 28.44
CA LEU A 146 -8.83 10.56 29.40
C LEU A 146 -9.24 9.97 30.75
N ARG A 147 -9.49 8.66 30.86
CA ARG A 147 -9.83 8.00 32.14
C ARG A 147 -8.57 7.76 32.98
N THR A 148 -7.45 7.49 32.33
CA THR A 148 -6.21 7.10 33.00
C THR A 148 -5.14 8.18 32.95
N GLY A 149 -5.28 9.17 32.06
CA GLY A 149 -4.27 10.19 31.76
C GLY A 149 -3.03 9.64 31.03
N LYS A 150 -3.03 8.38 30.61
CA LYS A 150 -1.90 7.77 29.93
C LYS A 150 -1.94 8.05 28.43
N SER A 151 -0.76 8.25 27.87
CA SER A 151 -0.58 8.34 26.40
C SER A 151 -0.23 6.98 25.80
N GLN A 152 -0.62 6.79 24.56
CA GLN A 152 -0.24 5.68 23.70
C GLN A 152 0.12 6.20 22.30
N ASP A 153 0.87 5.41 21.53
CA ASP A 153 1.13 5.71 20.14
C ASP A 153 -0.17 5.70 19.32
N HIS A 154 -0.18 6.45 18.24
CA HIS A 154 -1.32 6.44 17.32
C HIS A 154 -1.53 5.04 16.72
N ASN A 155 -2.76 4.57 16.71
CA ASN A 155 -3.13 3.26 16.20
C ASN A 155 -4.29 3.37 15.19
N SER A 156 -4.13 2.81 14.01
CA SER A 156 -5.18 2.77 12.99
C SER A 156 -6.43 2.01 13.45
N GLU A 157 -6.27 1.04 14.37
CA GLU A 157 -7.38 0.23 14.90
C GLU A 157 -8.27 0.98 15.90
N ASP A 158 -7.84 2.16 16.36
CA ASP A 158 -8.69 3.03 17.19
C ASP A 158 -9.76 3.74 16.36
N TYR A 159 -9.68 3.71 15.03
CA TYR A 159 -10.61 4.31 14.07
C TYR A 159 -10.94 5.77 14.35
N ILE A 160 -10.00 6.53 14.89
CA ILE A 160 -10.16 7.96 15.22
C ILE A 160 -10.08 8.77 13.92
N THR A 161 -11.08 9.66 13.72
CA THR A 161 -11.12 10.56 12.55
C THR A 161 -10.79 12.00 12.89
N LYS A 162 -10.57 12.32 14.16
CA LYS A 162 -10.33 13.68 14.64
C LYS A 162 -8.99 13.79 15.35
N GLN A 163 -8.43 15.00 15.34
CA GLN A 163 -7.21 15.32 16.05
C GLN A 163 -7.28 16.75 16.57
N THR A 164 -6.74 17.00 17.74
CA THR A 164 -6.56 18.37 18.24
C THR A 164 -5.47 19.10 17.43
N GLU A 165 -5.54 20.43 17.39
CA GLU A 165 -4.52 21.25 16.72
C GLU A 165 -3.22 21.35 17.53
N CYS A 166 -3.28 21.10 18.84
CA CYS A 166 -2.14 21.21 19.74
C CYS A 166 -1.94 19.93 20.56
N ALA A 167 -0.68 19.66 20.89
CA ALA A 167 -0.30 18.63 21.84
C ALA A 167 -0.44 19.15 23.29
N PRO A 168 -0.67 18.26 24.28
CA PRO A 168 -0.58 18.62 25.69
C PRO A 168 0.79 19.21 26.01
N SER A 169 0.79 20.23 26.86
CA SER A 169 2.02 20.92 27.30
C SER A 169 1.86 21.38 28.72
N ASP A 170 2.93 21.35 29.49
CA ASP A 170 3.02 21.92 30.84
C ASP A 170 3.24 23.44 30.81
N ALA A 171 3.37 24.05 29.65
CA ALA A 171 3.55 25.49 29.51
C ALA A 171 2.27 26.23 29.89
N ASN A 172 2.42 27.30 30.69
CA ASN A 172 1.33 28.21 31.13
C ASN A 172 0.24 27.57 31.98
N GLN A 173 0.49 26.47 32.71
CA GLN A 173 -0.45 25.89 33.66
C GLN A 173 -0.91 26.91 34.71
N GLN A 174 -0.03 27.84 35.14
CA GLN A 174 -0.31 28.83 36.17
C GLN A 174 -1.51 29.71 35.80
N ILE A 175 -1.71 30.04 34.52
CA ILE A 175 -2.87 30.84 34.09
C ILE A 175 -4.19 30.16 34.43
N TRP A 176 -4.24 28.83 34.39
CA TRP A 176 -5.43 28.04 34.70
C TRP A 176 -5.60 27.79 36.19
N LEU A 177 -4.50 27.76 36.96
CA LEU A 177 -4.53 27.55 38.39
C LEU A 177 -4.90 28.82 39.15
N ASP A 178 -4.67 29.99 38.53
CA ASP A 178 -4.95 31.32 39.12
C ASP A 178 -6.36 31.84 38.74
N ALA A 179 -7.11 31.12 37.91
CA ALA A 179 -8.48 31.48 37.48
C ALA A 179 -9.55 30.86 38.34
#